data_5b37a4429809306bca3a30690de61e1d
#
_entry.id   5b37a4429809306bca3a30690de61e1d
#
_cell.length_a   1.000
_cell.length_b   1.000
_cell.length_c   1.000
_cell.angle_alpha   90.00
_cell.angle_beta   90.00
_cell.angle_gamma   90.00
#
_symmetry.space_group_name_H-M   'P 1'
#
loop_
_entity.id
_entity.type
_entity.pdbx_description
1 polymer ?
#
loop_
_entity_poly.entity_id
_entity_poly.type
_entity_poly.pdbx_seq_one_letter_code
_entity_poly.pdbx_strand_id
1 'polypeptide(L)'
;MQVPSGMVQFRPEIEPLVRLLEDTPRQNIVETVMTRIRDGVSYQEWLAALFLAGIRNVQPRPAVGFKFHSVLVVHAAHQASMAAVDQQRWLPLLWSIDYFKSAQATDVSEGNWTMAAVDESRVPEAHQAYAKLDEAMAKWDVEQADAAAAAASRVLSTSTLLDLLAKHAARDFRSIGHKSIYVAGAFRTLSVIGWEHSEPVIRSLAYAILNHTGEPNPSTIDAEVDRAGRFNWELVPSITKQWSYGKRDPQATVRVLEGLRTLTPTGASQMVKEMLNDGVHPSSIYDGIFVASSELVTRQPAIVPLHAVTTSNAMHYLYQHVQDDSLRCWLLLQNASFLAHFREAAKARGDLQEGRIEAFRDALAGQDGTPGIDSIFQTIRENRKDAAEKTLQFLTSGGSATELVRKSREFVFLKGTDSHDYKFSSACLEDYQSIAPQWRDLYLAGCTYLLHGDREKTTPLARRVMELSSSS
;
A
#
# COMPACT_ATOMS: atom_id res chain seq x y z
N MET A 1 -15.93 -26.73 14.22
CA MET A 1 -16.78 -26.88 13.01
C MET A 1 -15.89 -27.29 11.86
N GLN A 2 -16.29 -28.22 11.01
CA GLN A 2 -15.51 -28.60 9.81
C GLN A 2 -15.67 -27.51 8.73
N VAL A 3 -14.57 -27.18 8.04
CA VAL A 3 -14.60 -26.31 6.86
C VAL A 3 -15.42 -27.00 5.77
N PRO A 4 -16.32 -26.31 5.04
CA PRO A 4 -17.03 -26.90 3.93
C PRO A 4 -16.10 -27.57 2.92
N SER A 5 -16.47 -28.73 2.41
CA SER A 5 -15.73 -29.41 1.35
C SER A 5 -15.67 -28.52 0.11
N GLY A 6 -14.48 -28.32 -0.45
CA GLY A 6 -14.26 -27.46 -1.61
C GLY A 6 -13.73 -26.05 -1.31
N MET A 7 -13.66 -25.64 -0.05
CA MET A 7 -13.07 -24.36 0.38
C MET A 7 -11.60 -24.59 0.80
N VAL A 8 -10.72 -23.60 0.58
CA VAL A 8 -9.34 -23.64 1.06
C VAL A 8 -9.30 -23.89 2.57
N GLN A 9 -8.47 -24.81 3.00
CA GLN A 9 -8.23 -25.11 4.42
C GLN A 9 -6.88 -24.53 4.81
N PHE A 10 -6.81 -24.02 6.04
CA PHE A 10 -5.56 -23.52 6.60
C PHE A 10 -4.95 -24.56 7.54
N ARG A 11 -3.78 -24.27 8.05
CA ARG A 11 -3.09 -25.15 9.01
C ARG A 11 -3.95 -25.31 10.27
N PRO A 12 -3.95 -26.50 10.89
CA PRO A 12 -4.80 -26.80 12.06
C PRO A 12 -4.62 -25.82 13.24
N GLU A 13 -3.42 -25.23 13.36
CA GLU A 13 -3.08 -24.31 14.46
C GLU A 13 -3.83 -22.99 14.34
N ILE A 14 -4.04 -22.49 13.10
CA ILE A 14 -4.66 -21.19 12.86
C ILE A 14 -6.14 -21.29 12.47
N GLU A 15 -6.56 -22.42 11.91
CA GLU A 15 -7.94 -22.59 11.41
C GLU A 15 -9.03 -22.29 12.46
N PRO A 16 -8.89 -22.68 13.75
CA PRO A 16 -9.89 -22.35 14.76
C PRO A 16 -10.08 -20.84 14.98
N LEU A 17 -9.01 -20.04 14.91
CA LEU A 17 -9.09 -18.60 15.05
C LEU A 17 -9.69 -17.93 13.81
N VAL A 18 -9.35 -18.44 12.62
CA VAL A 18 -9.96 -17.98 11.37
C VAL A 18 -11.48 -18.22 11.41
N ARG A 19 -11.89 -19.43 11.79
CA ARG A 19 -13.33 -19.76 11.93
C ARG A 19 -14.02 -18.91 12.98
N LEU A 20 -13.35 -18.60 14.09
CA LEU A 20 -13.90 -17.70 15.10
C LEU A 20 -14.23 -16.32 14.50
N LEU A 21 -13.32 -15.75 13.68
CA LEU A 21 -13.56 -14.48 13.02
C LEU A 21 -14.71 -14.56 12.01
N GLU A 22 -14.77 -15.64 11.24
CA GLU A 22 -15.81 -15.85 10.22
C GLU A 22 -17.20 -16.00 10.82
N ASP A 23 -17.32 -16.82 11.85
CA ASP A 23 -18.60 -17.25 12.39
C ASP A 23 -19.16 -16.29 13.44
N THR A 24 -18.32 -15.44 14.07
CA THR A 24 -18.78 -14.48 15.06
C THR A 24 -19.51 -13.30 14.41
N PRO A 25 -20.75 -12.97 14.82
CA PRO A 25 -21.46 -11.78 14.34
C PRO A 25 -20.68 -10.49 14.64
N ARG A 26 -20.75 -9.51 13.72
CA ARG A 26 -20.00 -8.24 13.82
C ARG A 26 -20.21 -7.52 15.16
N GLN A 27 -21.44 -7.50 15.67
CA GLN A 27 -21.74 -6.82 16.94
C GLN A 27 -21.02 -7.42 18.15
N ASN A 28 -20.56 -8.68 18.08
CA ASN A 28 -19.93 -9.42 19.19
C ASN A 28 -18.42 -9.61 18.97
N ILE A 29 -17.91 -9.26 17.78
CA ILE A 29 -16.53 -9.66 17.38
C ILE A 29 -15.47 -9.05 18.28
N VAL A 30 -15.62 -7.77 18.65
CA VAL A 30 -14.64 -7.06 19.46
C VAL A 30 -14.50 -7.70 20.84
N GLU A 31 -15.61 -7.94 21.55
CA GLU A 31 -15.62 -8.59 22.87
C GLU A 31 -15.09 -10.03 22.80
N THR A 32 -15.47 -10.77 21.76
CA THR A 32 -14.99 -12.15 21.56
C THR A 32 -13.47 -12.16 21.40
N VAL A 33 -12.92 -11.30 20.56
CA VAL A 33 -11.47 -11.19 20.36
C VAL A 33 -10.76 -10.72 21.62
N MET A 34 -11.28 -9.69 22.29
CA MET A 34 -10.72 -9.18 23.55
C MET A 34 -10.67 -10.26 24.64
N THR A 35 -11.70 -11.10 24.73
CA THR A 35 -11.71 -12.24 25.68
C THR A 35 -10.59 -13.22 25.34
N ARG A 36 -10.42 -13.58 24.08
CA ARG A 36 -9.35 -14.51 23.66
C ARG A 36 -7.94 -13.93 23.83
N ILE A 37 -7.78 -12.62 23.67
CA ILE A 37 -6.50 -11.93 24.00
C ILE A 37 -6.17 -12.13 25.49
N ARG A 38 -7.15 -11.98 26.38
CA ARG A 38 -6.98 -12.23 27.82
C ARG A 38 -6.68 -13.70 28.14
N ASP A 39 -7.23 -14.63 27.34
CA ASP A 39 -6.95 -16.07 27.42
C ASP A 39 -5.56 -16.43 26.87
N GLY A 40 -4.78 -15.46 26.37
CA GLY A 40 -3.38 -15.63 25.96
C GLY A 40 -3.15 -15.83 24.45
N VAL A 41 -4.16 -15.66 23.58
CA VAL A 41 -3.94 -15.66 22.14
C VAL A 41 -3.08 -14.47 21.75
N SER A 42 -1.98 -14.72 21.07
CA SER A 42 -0.96 -13.74 20.74
C SER A 42 -1.42 -12.77 19.64
N TYR A 43 -0.74 -11.63 19.58
CA TYR A 43 -0.95 -10.64 18.51
C TYR A 43 -0.69 -11.23 17.11
N GLN A 44 0.37 -12.05 16.97
CA GLN A 44 0.75 -12.66 15.69
C GLN A 44 -0.32 -13.65 15.19
N GLU A 45 -0.89 -14.46 16.08
CA GLU A 45 -1.98 -15.37 15.75
C GLU A 45 -3.22 -14.62 15.27
N TRP A 46 -3.60 -13.52 15.94
CA TRP A 46 -4.73 -12.70 15.50
C TRP A 46 -4.48 -12.00 14.16
N LEU A 47 -3.26 -11.52 13.93
CA LEU A 47 -2.88 -10.93 12.65
C LEU A 47 -2.96 -11.96 11.52
N ALA A 48 -2.46 -13.17 11.76
CA ALA A 48 -2.54 -14.29 10.81
C ALA A 48 -4.00 -14.69 10.54
N ALA A 49 -4.81 -14.87 11.60
CA ALA A 49 -6.21 -15.23 11.46
C ALA A 49 -7.01 -14.18 10.67
N LEU A 50 -6.80 -12.89 10.96
CA LEU A 50 -7.45 -11.80 10.23
C LEU A 50 -7.08 -11.80 8.74
N PHE A 51 -5.79 -11.90 8.44
CA PHE A 51 -5.31 -11.87 7.06
C PHE A 51 -5.85 -13.05 6.25
N LEU A 52 -5.78 -14.25 6.82
CA LEU A 52 -6.26 -15.48 6.19
C LEU A 52 -7.79 -15.51 6.06
N ALA A 53 -8.53 -15.03 7.06
CA ALA A 53 -9.99 -14.88 6.97
C ALA A 53 -10.39 -13.96 5.80
N GLY A 54 -9.68 -12.84 5.65
CA GLY A 54 -9.88 -11.92 4.53
C GLY A 54 -9.60 -12.58 3.18
N ILE A 55 -8.48 -13.30 3.06
CA ILE A 55 -8.10 -14.02 1.83
C ILE A 55 -9.11 -15.08 1.45
N ARG A 56 -9.67 -15.81 2.42
CA ARG A 56 -10.64 -16.87 2.15
C ARG A 56 -12.03 -16.35 1.77
N ASN A 57 -12.47 -15.22 2.34
CA ASN A 57 -13.87 -14.83 2.31
C ASN A 57 -14.15 -13.50 1.59
N VAL A 58 -13.14 -12.83 1.04
CA VAL A 58 -13.35 -11.55 0.38
C VAL A 58 -12.75 -11.58 -1.01
N GLN A 59 -13.61 -11.57 -2.02
CA GLN A 59 -13.18 -11.58 -3.41
C GLN A 59 -12.46 -10.28 -3.77
N PRO A 60 -11.25 -10.34 -4.39
CA PRO A 60 -10.53 -9.15 -4.85
C PRO A 60 -11.10 -8.59 -6.19
N ARG A 61 -12.44 -8.56 -6.33
CA ARG A 61 -13.19 -8.07 -7.51
C ARG A 61 -14.44 -7.30 -7.05
N PRO A 62 -15.04 -6.44 -7.92
CA PRO A 62 -14.73 -6.14 -9.32
C PRO A 62 -13.42 -5.35 -9.51
N ALA A 63 -12.97 -4.62 -8.53
CA ALA A 63 -11.65 -3.99 -8.50
C ALA A 63 -10.97 -4.34 -7.19
N VAL A 64 -9.63 -4.52 -7.21
CA VAL A 64 -8.86 -4.92 -6.02
C VAL A 64 -9.15 -4.02 -4.81
N GLY A 65 -9.50 -2.75 -5.04
CA GLY A 65 -9.80 -1.77 -4.00
C GLY A 65 -11.05 -2.10 -3.20
N PHE A 66 -12.18 -2.03 -3.59
CA PHE A 66 -13.47 -2.06 -2.86
C PHE A 66 -13.44 -2.86 -1.54
N LYS A 67 -14.32 -3.85 -1.35
CA LYS A 67 -14.38 -4.70 -0.14
C LYS A 67 -13.04 -5.35 0.22
N PHE A 68 -12.19 -5.61 -0.79
CA PHE A 68 -10.87 -6.20 -0.59
C PHE A 68 -9.87 -5.29 0.15
N HIS A 69 -10.22 -4.03 0.38
CA HIS A 69 -9.44 -3.15 1.26
C HIS A 69 -9.28 -3.72 2.67
N SER A 70 -10.19 -4.59 3.13
CA SER A 70 -10.05 -5.27 4.42
C SER A 70 -8.80 -6.17 4.49
N VAL A 71 -8.33 -6.68 3.34
CA VAL A 71 -7.08 -7.43 3.22
C VAL A 71 -5.89 -6.48 3.02
N LEU A 72 -6.05 -5.47 2.16
CA LEU A 72 -5.00 -4.51 1.84
C LEU A 72 -4.56 -3.65 3.03
N VAL A 73 -5.44 -3.44 4.01
CA VAL A 73 -5.18 -2.59 5.18
C VAL A 73 -4.42 -3.31 6.29
N VAL A 74 -4.38 -4.64 6.29
CA VAL A 74 -3.86 -5.44 7.42
C VAL A 74 -2.43 -5.06 7.79
N HIS A 75 -1.54 -4.91 6.80
CA HIS A 75 -0.17 -4.47 7.07
C HIS A 75 -0.10 -3.05 7.65
N ALA A 76 -0.89 -2.12 7.12
CA ALA A 76 -0.93 -0.74 7.62
C ALA A 76 -1.45 -0.68 9.07
N ALA A 77 -2.47 -1.46 9.40
CA ALA A 77 -2.96 -1.60 10.76
C ALA A 77 -1.91 -2.25 11.69
N HIS A 78 -1.15 -3.24 11.20
CA HIS A 78 -0.03 -3.82 11.92
C HIS A 78 1.05 -2.77 12.24
N GLN A 79 1.49 -1.99 11.25
CA GLN A 79 2.46 -0.92 11.47
C GLN A 79 1.96 0.11 12.50
N ALA A 80 0.68 0.46 12.41
CA ALA A 80 0.03 1.33 13.37
C ALA A 80 0.05 0.75 14.79
N SER A 81 -0.30 -0.53 14.94
CA SER A 81 -0.25 -1.26 16.23
C SER A 81 1.16 -1.30 16.84
N MET A 82 2.18 -1.54 16.00
CA MET A 82 3.58 -1.60 16.48
C MET A 82 4.12 -0.23 16.92
N ALA A 83 3.56 0.83 16.41
CA ALA A 83 3.95 2.20 16.76
C ALA A 83 3.09 2.82 17.87
N ALA A 84 2.05 2.12 18.32
CA ALA A 84 1.15 2.57 19.38
C ALA A 84 1.77 2.37 20.76
N VAL A 85 1.33 3.17 21.73
CA VAL A 85 1.60 2.88 23.15
C VAL A 85 0.83 1.62 23.59
N ASP A 86 1.33 0.93 24.62
CA ASP A 86 0.82 -0.40 25.02
C ASP A 86 -0.71 -0.44 25.17
N GLN A 87 -1.31 0.58 25.75
CA GLN A 87 -2.77 0.68 25.96
C GLN A 87 -3.57 0.77 24.64
N GLN A 88 -2.96 1.22 23.56
CA GLN A 88 -3.61 1.42 22.27
C GLN A 88 -3.19 0.38 21.22
N ARG A 89 -2.25 -0.51 21.54
CA ARG A 89 -1.63 -1.46 20.62
C ARG A 89 -2.65 -2.33 19.87
N TRP A 90 -3.76 -2.68 20.50
CA TRP A 90 -4.79 -3.53 19.93
C TRP A 90 -5.82 -2.78 19.06
N LEU A 91 -5.93 -1.45 19.22
CA LEU A 91 -6.93 -0.65 18.51
C LEU A 91 -6.90 -0.83 16.99
N PRO A 92 -5.75 -0.70 16.30
CA PRO A 92 -5.73 -0.83 14.84
C PRO A 92 -6.08 -2.24 14.35
N LEU A 93 -5.67 -3.27 15.11
CA LEU A 93 -5.99 -4.66 14.76
C LEU A 93 -7.49 -4.94 14.96
N LEU A 94 -8.09 -4.51 16.07
CA LEU A 94 -9.53 -4.65 16.35
C LEU A 94 -10.36 -3.86 15.35
N TRP A 95 -9.89 -2.68 14.94
CA TRP A 95 -10.51 -1.92 13.85
C TRP A 95 -10.50 -2.71 12.54
N SER A 96 -9.38 -3.33 12.17
CA SER A 96 -9.26 -4.14 10.97
C SER A 96 -10.14 -5.40 11.02
N ILE A 97 -10.31 -6.00 12.19
CA ILE A 97 -11.21 -7.15 12.40
C ILE A 97 -12.67 -6.73 12.21
N ASP A 98 -13.11 -5.60 12.78
CA ASP A 98 -14.46 -5.08 12.57
C ASP A 98 -14.69 -4.72 11.10
N TYR A 99 -13.70 -4.12 10.45
CA TYR A 99 -13.74 -3.78 9.03
C TYR A 99 -13.81 -5.04 8.14
N PHE A 100 -13.09 -6.11 8.48
CA PHE A 100 -13.22 -7.42 7.81
C PHE A 100 -14.65 -7.94 7.91
N LYS A 101 -15.32 -7.84 9.05
CA LYS A 101 -16.72 -8.29 9.19
C LYS A 101 -17.67 -7.50 8.29
N SER A 102 -17.42 -6.21 8.10
CA SER A 102 -18.16 -5.39 7.13
C SER A 102 -17.92 -5.85 5.69
N ALA A 103 -16.65 -6.11 5.32
CA ALA A 103 -16.29 -6.57 3.99
C ALA A 103 -16.84 -7.98 3.69
N GLN A 104 -16.82 -8.89 4.67
CA GLN A 104 -17.44 -10.22 4.57
C GLN A 104 -18.94 -10.11 4.31
N ALA A 105 -19.66 -9.24 5.02
CA ALA A 105 -21.09 -9.04 4.80
C ALA A 105 -21.38 -8.49 3.39
N THR A 106 -20.54 -7.57 2.90
CA THR A 106 -20.62 -7.07 1.53
C THR A 106 -20.37 -8.18 0.52
N ASP A 107 -19.35 -9.02 0.72
CA ASP A 107 -19.06 -10.15 -0.16
C ASP A 107 -20.22 -11.15 -0.23
N VAL A 108 -20.82 -11.47 0.90
CA VAL A 108 -22.02 -12.33 0.97
C VAL A 108 -23.16 -11.75 0.14
N SER A 109 -23.39 -10.43 0.21
CA SER A 109 -24.45 -9.77 -0.58
C SER A 109 -24.15 -9.71 -2.09
N GLU A 110 -22.87 -9.79 -2.48
CA GLU A 110 -22.42 -9.72 -3.87
C GLU A 110 -22.17 -11.11 -4.52
N GLY A 111 -22.47 -12.19 -3.84
CA GLY A 111 -22.36 -13.55 -4.39
C GLY A 111 -21.67 -14.57 -3.49
N ASN A 112 -21.26 -14.16 -2.29
CA ASN A 112 -20.66 -15.04 -1.27
C ASN A 112 -19.46 -15.84 -1.79
N TRP A 113 -18.51 -15.12 -2.37
CA TRP A 113 -17.29 -15.75 -2.88
C TRP A 113 -16.42 -16.32 -1.75
N THR A 114 -15.88 -17.49 -2.00
CA THR A 114 -14.86 -18.08 -1.13
C THR A 114 -13.72 -18.65 -1.97
N MET A 115 -12.50 -18.59 -1.44
CA MET A 115 -11.36 -19.22 -2.09
C MET A 115 -11.53 -20.73 -2.06
N ALA A 116 -11.57 -21.35 -3.25
CA ALA A 116 -11.65 -22.79 -3.39
C ALA A 116 -10.37 -23.49 -2.93
N ALA A 117 -10.48 -24.74 -2.50
CA ALA A 117 -9.33 -25.63 -2.38
C ALA A 117 -8.61 -25.74 -3.74
N VAL A 118 -7.28 -25.91 -3.71
CA VAL A 118 -6.53 -26.08 -4.95
C VAL A 118 -6.90 -27.42 -5.60
N ASP A 119 -7.06 -27.41 -6.91
CA ASP A 119 -7.19 -28.65 -7.69
C ASP A 119 -5.81 -29.25 -7.89
N GLU A 120 -5.45 -30.22 -7.04
CA GLU A 120 -4.12 -30.88 -7.05
C GLU A 120 -3.82 -31.56 -8.39
N SER A 121 -4.86 -31.95 -9.16
CA SER A 121 -4.65 -32.59 -10.48
C SER A 121 -4.13 -31.60 -11.54
N ARG A 122 -4.26 -30.30 -11.30
CA ARG A 122 -3.82 -29.22 -12.19
C ARG A 122 -2.51 -28.56 -11.73
N VAL A 123 -2.03 -28.90 -10.55
CA VAL A 123 -0.79 -28.32 -9.99
C VAL A 123 0.40 -28.83 -10.82
N PRO A 124 1.20 -27.94 -11.44
CA PRO A 124 2.34 -28.35 -12.25
C PRO A 124 3.45 -28.95 -11.40
N GLU A 125 4.30 -29.74 -12.05
CA GLU A 125 5.50 -30.33 -11.45
C GLU A 125 6.43 -29.21 -10.90
N ALA A 126 7.14 -29.51 -9.81
CA ALA A 126 8.00 -28.56 -9.10
C ALA A 126 8.98 -27.78 -10.02
N HIS A 127 9.62 -28.45 -10.97
CA HIS A 127 10.57 -27.85 -11.90
C HIS A 127 9.93 -26.93 -12.95
N GLN A 128 8.61 -26.99 -13.12
CA GLN A 128 7.85 -26.16 -14.05
C GLN A 128 7.16 -24.98 -13.36
N ALA A 129 7.12 -24.95 -12.02
CA ALA A 129 6.30 -24.02 -11.24
C ALA A 129 6.53 -22.56 -11.62
N TYR A 130 7.78 -22.12 -11.74
CA TYR A 130 8.11 -20.74 -12.15
C TYR A 130 7.59 -20.42 -13.55
N ALA A 131 7.95 -21.27 -14.54
CA ALA A 131 7.60 -21.03 -15.94
C ALA A 131 6.08 -21.04 -16.15
N LYS A 132 5.37 -21.96 -15.49
CA LYS A 132 3.91 -22.08 -15.59
C LYS A 132 3.20 -20.90 -14.96
N LEU A 133 3.68 -20.40 -13.82
CA LEU A 133 3.10 -19.21 -13.20
C LEU A 133 3.37 -17.96 -14.06
N ASP A 134 4.60 -17.75 -14.53
CA ASP A 134 4.93 -16.59 -15.38
C ASP A 134 4.12 -16.61 -16.69
N GLU A 135 3.98 -17.78 -17.33
CA GLU A 135 3.17 -17.95 -18.53
C GLU A 135 1.69 -17.65 -18.31
N ALA A 136 1.09 -18.22 -17.25
CA ALA A 136 -0.31 -17.99 -16.90
C ALA A 136 -0.59 -16.51 -16.58
N MET A 137 0.31 -15.89 -15.81
CA MET A 137 0.22 -14.47 -15.50
C MET A 137 0.36 -13.59 -16.75
N ALA A 138 1.25 -13.93 -17.68
CA ALA A 138 1.42 -13.21 -18.95
C ALA A 138 0.19 -13.33 -19.85
N LYS A 139 -0.45 -14.48 -19.87
CA LYS A 139 -1.68 -14.75 -20.66
C LYS A 139 -2.97 -14.30 -19.97
N TRP A 140 -2.89 -13.81 -18.75
CA TRP A 140 -4.07 -13.45 -17.94
C TRP A 140 -5.04 -14.64 -17.72
N ASP A 141 -4.47 -15.84 -17.60
CA ASP A 141 -5.21 -17.08 -17.36
C ASP A 141 -5.34 -17.32 -15.85
N VAL A 142 -6.48 -16.93 -15.29
CA VAL A 142 -6.74 -16.99 -13.83
C VAL A 142 -6.72 -18.42 -13.31
N GLU A 143 -7.26 -19.38 -14.07
CA GLU A 143 -7.36 -20.77 -13.62
C GLU A 143 -6.01 -21.47 -13.61
N GLN A 144 -5.20 -21.30 -14.66
CA GLN A 144 -3.84 -21.83 -14.67
C GLN A 144 -2.95 -21.12 -13.66
N ALA A 145 -3.13 -19.80 -13.47
CA ALA A 145 -2.36 -19.06 -12.49
C ALA A 145 -2.63 -19.53 -11.05
N ASP A 146 -3.86 -19.92 -10.71
CA ASP A 146 -4.19 -20.43 -9.37
C ASP A 146 -3.41 -21.71 -9.02
N ALA A 147 -3.47 -22.72 -9.89
CA ALA A 147 -2.75 -23.99 -9.71
C ALA A 147 -1.22 -23.78 -9.74
N ALA A 148 -0.73 -22.95 -10.67
CA ALA A 148 0.69 -22.64 -10.76
C ALA A 148 1.20 -21.83 -9.55
N ALA A 149 0.39 -20.94 -8.97
CA ALA A 149 0.69 -20.22 -7.75
C ALA A 149 0.82 -21.14 -6.55
N ALA A 150 -0.02 -22.16 -6.45
CA ALA A 150 0.11 -23.21 -5.43
C ALA A 150 1.45 -23.95 -5.56
N ALA A 151 1.81 -24.41 -6.78
CA ALA A 151 3.11 -25.06 -7.01
C ALA A 151 4.28 -24.12 -6.67
N ALA A 152 4.21 -22.87 -7.13
CA ALA A 152 5.27 -21.88 -6.93
C ALA A 152 5.50 -21.58 -5.44
N SER A 153 4.42 -21.44 -4.65
CA SER A 153 4.52 -21.20 -3.20
C SER A 153 5.18 -22.34 -2.44
N ARG A 154 5.09 -23.56 -2.94
CA ARG A 154 5.66 -24.75 -2.32
C ARG A 154 7.15 -24.94 -2.60
N VAL A 155 7.68 -24.40 -3.71
CA VAL A 155 9.02 -24.74 -4.19
C VAL A 155 9.94 -23.55 -4.47
N LEU A 156 9.39 -22.35 -4.72
CA LEU A 156 10.22 -21.19 -5.04
C LEU A 156 10.64 -20.45 -3.76
N SER A 157 11.80 -19.81 -3.84
CA SER A 157 12.23 -18.91 -2.78
C SER A 157 11.33 -17.68 -2.70
N THR A 158 11.27 -17.07 -1.53
CA THR A 158 10.54 -15.79 -1.30
C THR A 158 10.96 -14.72 -2.28
N SER A 159 12.26 -14.57 -2.55
CA SER A 159 12.76 -13.57 -3.48
C SER A 159 12.33 -13.84 -4.92
N THR A 160 12.37 -15.10 -5.36
CA THR A 160 11.90 -15.48 -6.71
C THR A 160 10.40 -15.22 -6.88
N LEU A 161 9.61 -15.53 -5.85
CA LEU A 161 8.16 -15.22 -5.84
C LEU A 161 7.91 -13.71 -5.89
N LEU A 162 8.70 -12.92 -5.14
CA LEU A 162 8.57 -11.47 -5.15
C LEU A 162 8.89 -10.89 -6.52
N ASP A 163 10.00 -11.29 -7.15
CA ASP A 163 10.39 -10.82 -8.48
C ASP A 163 9.28 -11.09 -9.50
N LEU A 164 8.76 -12.32 -9.52
CA LEU A 164 7.70 -12.70 -10.44
C LEU A 164 6.42 -11.91 -10.22
N LEU A 165 5.95 -11.83 -8.98
CA LEU A 165 4.70 -11.13 -8.67
C LEU A 165 4.83 -9.60 -8.83
N ALA A 166 5.98 -9.00 -8.49
CA ALA A 166 6.25 -7.59 -8.69
C ALA A 166 6.21 -7.19 -10.18
N LYS A 167 6.85 -8.01 -11.05
CA LYS A 167 6.80 -7.86 -12.50
C LYS A 167 5.37 -7.75 -13.02
N HIS A 168 4.50 -8.66 -12.60
CA HIS A 168 3.11 -8.70 -13.06
C HIS A 168 2.21 -7.68 -12.38
N ALA A 169 2.45 -7.34 -11.11
CA ALA A 169 1.64 -6.36 -10.37
C ALA A 169 1.86 -4.92 -10.81
N ALA A 170 3.10 -4.59 -11.20
CA ALA A 170 3.47 -3.24 -11.61
C ALA A 170 3.37 -3.00 -13.13
N ARG A 171 2.97 -4.00 -13.93
CA ARG A 171 3.00 -3.91 -15.40
C ARG A 171 1.99 -2.92 -16.00
N ASP A 172 0.92 -2.62 -15.30
CA ASP A 172 -0.17 -1.80 -15.78
C ASP A 172 -0.74 -0.87 -14.70
N PHE A 173 -1.40 0.20 -15.13
CA PHE A 173 -2.04 1.16 -14.23
C PHE A 173 -3.48 0.79 -13.83
N ARG A 174 -3.95 -0.44 -14.14
CA ARG A 174 -5.28 -0.89 -13.72
C ARG A 174 -5.42 -0.87 -12.21
N SER A 175 -6.60 -0.62 -11.72
CA SER A 175 -6.90 -0.54 -10.29
C SER A 175 -6.05 0.49 -9.53
N ILE A 176 -5.59 1.55 -10.21
CA ILE A 176 -4.83 2.67 -9.61
C ILE A 176 -3.75 2.23 -8.62
N GLY A 177 -2.90 1.26 -9.02
CA GLY A 177 -1.76 0.78 -8.23
C GLY A 177 -2.08 -0.24 -7.14
N HIS A 178 -3.33 -0.62 -6.90
CA HIS A 178 -3.68 -1.59 -5.84
C HIS A 178 -2.98 -2.93 -5.97
N LYS A 179 -2.64 -3.38 -7.20
CA LYS A 179 -1.92 -4.64 -7.42
C LYS A 179 -0.54 -4.61 -6.75
N SER A 180 0.24 -3.55 -6.97
CA SER A 180 1.53 -3.34 -6.32
C SER A 180 1.40 -3.15 -4.80
N ILE A 181 0.37 -2.42 -4.34
CA ILE A 181 0.06 -2.24 -2.91
C ILE A 181 -0.20 -3.60 -2.27
N TYR A 182 -0.95 -4.49 -2.95
CA TYR A 182 -1.26 -5.80 -2.40
C TYR A 182 -0.02 -6.70 -2.33
N VAL A 183 0.81 -6.76 -3.37
CA VAL A 183 2.05 -7.55 -3.32
C VAL A 183 2.94 -7.06 -2.17
N ALA A 184 3.21 -5.76 -2.09
CA ALA A 184 4.03 -5.19 -1.02
C ALA A 184 3.45 -5.49 0.38
N GLY A 185 2.15 -5.25 0.57
CA GLY A 185 1.46 -5.49 1.85
C GLY A 185 1.42 -6.97 2.25
N ALA A 186 1.18 -7.87 1.29
CA ALA A 186 1.13 -9.31 1.55
C ALA A 186 2.50 -9.87 1.93
N PHE A 187 3.57 -9.50 1.24
CA PHE A 187 4.93 -9.94 1.59
C PHE A 187 5.37 -9.41 2.96
N ARG A 188 5.09 -8.15 3.26
CA ARG A 188 5.31 -7.57 4.60
C ARG A 188 4.50 -8.30 5.67
N THR A 189 3.25 -8.67 5.38
CA THR A 189 2.41 -9.40 6.33
C THR A 189 2.94 -10.82 6.54
N LEU A 190 3.29 -11.56 5.47
CA LEU A 190 3.85 -12.90 5.55
C LEU A 190 5.16 -12.93 6.35
N SER A 191 5.99 -11.89 6.28
CA SER A 191 7.22 -11.80 7.08
C SER A 191 6.95 -11.71 8.58
N VAL A 192 5.75 -11.32 8.99
CA VAL A 192 5.32 -11.24 10.39
C VAL A 192 4.60 -12.48 10.85
N ILE A 193 3.65 -12.99 10.03
CA ILE A 193 2.79 -14.11 10.43
C ILE A 193 3.42 -15.49 10.17
N GLY A 194 4.42 -15.57 9.30
CA GLY A 194 5.10 -16.80 8.90
C GLY A 194 4.83 -17.21 7.46
N TRP A 195 5.87 -17.71 6.79
CA TRP A 195 5.82 -18.14 5.38
C TRP A 195 5.11 -19.48 5.18
N GLU A 196 4.84 -20.23 6.25
CA GLU A 196 4.00 -21.43 6.24
C GLU A 196 2.55 -21.15 5.82
N HIS A 197 2.14 -19.88 5.80
CA HIS A 197 0.82 -19.41 5.32
C HIS A 197 0.85 -18.91 3.87
N SER A 198 1.96 -19.08 3.13
CA SER A 198 2.17 -18.44 1.83
C SER A 198 1.24 -18.94 0.72
N GLU A 199 0.90 -20.23 0.66
CA GLU A 199 0.15 -20.79 -0.48
C GLU A 199 -1.18 -20.03 -0.74
N PRO A 200 -2.10 -19.90 0.20
CA PRO A 200 -3.36 -19.17 -0.06
C PRO A 200 -3.11 -17.70 -0.37
N VAL A 201 -2.07 -17.09 0.20
CA VAL A 201 -1.71 -15.70 -0.07
C VAL A 201 -1.21 -15.51 -1.50
N ILE A 202 -0.30 -16.36 -1.98
CA ILE A 202 0.24 -16.30 -3.34
C ILE A 202 -0.85 -16.58 -4.39
N ARG A 203 -1.77 -17.49 -4.13
CA ARG A 203 -2.94 -17.75 -4.98
C ARG A 203 -3.86 -16.52 -5.05
N SER A 204 -4.14 -15.89 -3.89
CA SER A 204 -4.91 -14.64 -3.83
C SER A 204 -4.24 -13.50 -4.59
N LEU A 205 -2.91 -13.36 -4.50
CA LEU A 205 -2.13 -12.39 -5.26
C LEU A 205 -2.25 -12.61 -6.76
N ALA A 206 -2.08 -13.85 -7.23
CA ALA A 206 -2.22 -14.17 -8.65
C ALA A 206 -3.62 -13.79 -9.16
N TYR A 207 -4.66 -14.15 -8.42
CA TYR A 207 -6.04 -13.79 -8.76
C TYR A 207 -6.26 -12.27 -8.82
N ALA A 208 -5.78 -11.52 -7.81
CA ALA A 208 -5.93 -10.07 -7.74
C ALA A 208 -5.16 -9.34 -8.86
N ILE A 209 -3.95 -9.78 -9.17
CA ILE A 209 -3.11 -9.18 -10.23
C ILE A 209 -3.75 -9.36 -11.62
N LEU A 210 -4.42 -10.48 -11.85
CA LEU A 210 -5.09 -10.78 -13.11
C LEU A 210 -6.49 -10.11 -13.24
N ASN A 211 -6.87 -9.26 -12.28
CA ASN A 211 -8.12 -8.53 -12.36
C ASN A 211 -8.07 -7.45 -13.46
N HIS A 212 -8.99 -7.56 -14.43
CA HIS A 212 -9.17 -6.63 -15.55
C HIS A 212 -10.65 -6.41 -15.88
N THR A 213 -11.44 -6.19 -14.85
CA THR A 213 -12.91 -6.08 -14.93
C THR A 213 -13.36 -5.08 -15.99
N GLY A 214 -14.27 -5.52 -16.86
CA GLY A 214 -14.87 -4.68 -17.89
C GLY A 214 -14.03 -4.52 -19.17
N GLU A 215 -12.90 -5.20 -19.28
CA GLU A 215 -12.02 -5.18 -20.45
C GLU A 215 -11.93 -6.58 -21.11
N PRO A 216 -11.65 -6.67 -22.42
CA PRO A 216 -11.15 -7.90 -23.04
C PRO A 216 -9.85 -8.37 -22.36
N ASN A 217 -9.44 -9.61 -22.62
CA ASN A 217 -8.17 -10.12 -22.07
C ASN A 217 -7.00 -9.21 -22.48
N PRO A 218 -6.27 -8.60 -21.52
CA PRO A 218 -5.21 -7.62 -21.82
C PRO A 218 -4.04 -8.19 -22.63
N SER A 219 -3.85 -9.51 -22.67
CA SER A 219 -2.84 -10.13 -23.53
C SER A 219 -3.17 -10.06 -25.03
N THR A 220 -4.40 -9.72 -25.38
CA THR A 220 -4.89 -9.70 -26.75
C THR A 220 -5.21 -8.31 -27.28
N ILE A 221 -5.04 -7.26 -26.48
CA ILE A 221 -5.36 -5.87 -26.81
C ILE A 221 -4.17 -4.93 -26.58
N ASP A 222 -4.18 -3.77 -27.23
CA ASP A 222 -3.26 -2.68 -26.95
C ASP A 222 -3.97 -1.57 -26.18
N ALA A 223 -4.07 -1.73 -24.85
CA ALA A 223 -4.65 -0.71 -23.98
C ALA A 223 -3.60 0.31 -23.52
N GLU A 224 -4.03 1.57 -23.39
CA GLU A 224 -3.16 2.69 -22.98
C GLU A 224 -2.49 2.43 -21.61
N VAL A 225 -3.22 1.81 -20.69
CA VAL A 225 -2.74 1.49 -19.33
C VAL A 225 -1.56 0.50 -19.32
N ASP A 226 -1.35 -0.25 -20.41
CA ASP A 226 -0.27 -1.23 -20.55
C ASP A 226 0.96 -0.65 -21.29
N ARG A 227 0.79 0.44 -22.05
CA ARG A 227 1.82 0.96 -22.98
C ARG A 227 3.07 1.43 -22.24
N ALA A 228 2.91 2.14 -21.13
CA ALA A 228 4.03 2.61 -20.34
C ALA A 228 4.89 1.45 -19.83
N GLY A 229 4.26 0.38 -19.31
CA GLY A 229 4.97 -0.80 -18.83
C GLY A 229 5.80 -1.50 -19.91
N ARG A 230 5.24 -1.67 -21.13
CA ARG A 230 5.96 -2.22 -22.28
C ARG A 230 7.11 -1.31 -22.71
N PHE A 231 6.84 -0.03 -22.88
CA PHE A 231 7.84 0.97 -23.23
C PHE A 231 9.02 0.99 -22.26
N ASN A 232 8.73 0.90 -20.96
CA ASN A 232 9.78 0.88 -19.93
C ASN A 232 10.67 -0.37 -20.01
N TRP A 233 10.11 -1.53 -20.37
CA TRP A 233 10.93 -2.72 -20.62
C TRP A 233 11.87 -2.55 -21.84
N GLU A 234 11.43 -1.84 -22.87
CA GLU A 234 12.25 -1.51 -24.04
C GLU A 234 13.37 -0.51 -23.68
N LEU A 235 13.15 0.36 -22.68
CA LEU A 235 14.15 1.32 -22.23
C LEU A 235 15.28 0.68 -21.40
N VAL A 236 14.98 -0.32 -20.57
CA VAL A 236 15.95 -0.92 -19.61
C VAL A 236 17.28 -1.30 -20.27
N PRO A 237 17.34 -1.99 -21.44
CA PRO A 237 18.60 -2.34 -22.08
C PRO A 237 19.46 -1.14 -22.53
N SER A 238 18.89 0.05 -22.63
CA SER A 238 19.58 1.29 -23.01
C SER A 238 20.09 2.10 -21.80
N ILE A 239 19.84 1.62 -20.60
CA ILE A 239 20.33 2.21 -19.36
C ILE A 239 21.70 1.59 -19.01
N THR A 240 22.62 2.43 -18.55
CA THR A 240 23.95 1.96 -18.14
C THR A 240 23.87 0.85 -17.09
N LYS A 241 24.75 -0.17 -17.19
CA LYS A 241 24.82 -1.25 -16.18
C LYS A 241 25.17 -0.76 -14.78
N GLN A 242 25.74 0.42 -14.67
CA GLN A 242 26.11 1.04 -13.39
C GLN A 242 25.06 2.03 -12.87
N TRP A 243 23.85 1.97 -13.38
CA TRP A 243 22.75 2.90 -13.09
C TRP A 243 22.49 3.13 -11.59
N SER A 244 22.73 2.13 -10.74
CA SER A 244 22.50 2.20 -9.30
C SER A 244 23.67 2.78 -8.49
N TYR A 245 24.83 3.05 -9.12
CA TYR A 245 26.03 3.56 -8.46
C TYR A 245 26.27 5.05 -8.67
N GLY A 246 25.27 5.77 -9.15
CA GLY A 246 25.35 7.22 -9.37
C GLY A 246 25.56 8.04 -8.09
N LYS A 247 25.65 9.35 -8.24
CA LYS A 247 25.77 10.29 -7.12
C LYS A 247 24.43 10.92 -6.78
N ARG A 248 24.18 11.17 -5.49
CA ARG A 248 23.03 11.98 -5.06
C ARG A 248 23.16 13.38 -5.62
N ASP A 249 22.08 13.87 -6.22
CA ASP A 249 22.00 15.20 -6.83
C ASP A 249 20.67 15.88 -6.47
N PRO A 250 20.70 16.92 -5.62
CA PRO A 250 19.48 17.66 -5.26
C PRO A 250 18.80 18.34 -6.46
N GLN A 251 19.56 18.71 -7.50
CA GLN A 251 19.00 19.32 -8.70
C GLN A 251 18.24 18.27 -9.53
N ALA A 252 18.69 17.02 -9.52
CA ALA A 252 17.95 15.93 -10.15
C ALA A 252 16.58 15.73 -9.47
N THR A 253 16.47 15.84 -8.14
CA THR A 253 15.19 15.80 -7.43
C THR A 253 14.26 16.90 -7.90
N VAL A 254 14.75 18.13 -8.06
CA VAL A 254 13.96 19.25 -8.63
C VAL A 254 13.50 18.95 -10.05
N ARG A 255 14.40 18.43 -10.92
CA ARG A 255 14.07 18.07 -12.31
C ARG A 255 12.96 17.00 -12.36
N VAL A 256 13.01 16.00 -11.48
CA VAL A 256 11.96 14.96 -11.40
C VAL A 256 10.62 15.60 -11.00
N LEU A 257 10.60 16.43 -9.97
CA LEU A 257 9.40 17.10 -9.50
C LEU A 257 8.77 17.97 -10.61
N GLU A 258 9.59 18.80 -11.28
CA GLU A 258 9.12 19.65 -12.40
C GLU A 258 8.64 18.81 -13.59
N GLY A 259 9.36 17.76 -13.95
CA GLY A 259 8.99 16.87 -15.04
C GLY A 259 7.66 16.17 -14.79
N LEU A 260 7.44 15.65 -13.57
CA LEU A 260 6.19 14.96 -13.22
C LEU A 260 4.95 15.86 -13.19
N ARG A 261 5.12 17.19 -13.16
CA ARG A 261 4.01 18.15 -13.31
C ARG A 261 3.41 18.17 -14.70
N THR A 262 4.18 17.81 -15.74
CA THR A 262 3.77 18.03 -17.14
C THR A 262 4.00 16.87 -18.09
N LEU A 263 5.02 16.02 -17.85
CA LEU A 263 5.40 14.95 -18.77
C LEU A 263 4.34 13.86 -18.85
N THR A 264 4.26 13.24 -20.03
CA THR A 264 3.47 12.01 -20.24
C THR A 264 4.09 10.84 -19.45
N PRO A 265 3.38 9.72 -19.26
CA PRO A 265 3.95 8.54 -18.60
C PRO A 265 5.27 8.06 -19.23
N THR A 266 5.33 7.98 -20.55
CA THR A 266 6.57 7.60 -21.28
C THR A 266 7.64 8.70 -21.23
N GLY A 267 7.24 9.97 -21.24
CA GLY A 267 8.16 11.10 -21.05
C GLY A 267 8.81 11.11 -19.67
N ALA A 268 8.07 10.76 -18.63
CA ALA A 268 8.60 10.62 -17.27
C ALA A 268 9.66 9.50 -17.20
N SER A 269 9.41 8.35 -17.83
CA SER A 269 10.39 7.27 -17.91
C SER A 269 11.63 7.66 -18.69
N GLN A 270 11.47 8.35 -19.81
CA GLN A 270 12.60 8.81 -20.62
C GLN A 270 13.48 9.79 -19.84
N MET A 271 12.89 10.72 -19.10
CA MET A 271 13.61 11.62 -18.19
C MET A 271 14.41 10.84 -17.13
N VAL A 272 13.80 9.83 -16.49
CA VAL A 272 14.50 8.99 -15.51
C VAL A 272 15.66 8.22 -16.14
N LYS A 273 15.47 7.61 -17.32
CA LYS A 273 16.53 6.94 -18.08
C LYS A 273 17.72 7.87 -18.32
N GLU A 274 17.47 9.09 -18.80
CA GLU A 274 18.52 10.08 -19.06
C GLU A 274 19.30 10.39 -17.78
N MET A 275 18.61 10.65 -16.67
CA MET A 275 19.24 10.89 -15.38
C MET A 275 20.13 9.72 -14.90
N LEU A 276 19.65 8.48 -15.05
CA LEU A 276 20.43 7.29 -14.69
C LEU A 276 21.69 7.17 -15.54
N ASN A 277 21.60 7.45 -16.84
CA ASN A 277 22.75 7.46 -17.76
C ASN A 277 23.73 8.61 -17.46
N ASP A 278 23.24 9.74 -16.97
CA ASP A 278 24.03 10.88 -16.51
C ASP A 278 24.69 10.63 -15.12
N GLY A 279 24.47 9.44 -14.53
CA GLY A 279 25.05 9.05 -13.24
C GLY A 279 24.35 9.63 -12.03
N VAL A 280 23.07 9.97 -12.13
CA VAL A 280 22.23 10.33 -10.97
C VAL A 280 21.87 9.08 -10.18
N HIS A 281 22.06 9.12 -8.86
CA HIS A 281 21.68 8.01 -7.99
C HIS A 281 20.15 7.89 -7.87
N PRO A 282 19.59 6.67 -7.94
CA PRO A 282 18.15 6.42 -7.84
C PRO A 282 17.44 7.09 -6.67
N SER A 283 18.12 7.25 -5.52
CA SER A 283 17.51 7.91 -4.36
C SER A 283 17.10 9.37 -4.63
N SER A 284 17.84 10.11 -5.47
CA SER A 284 17.45 11.48 -5.83
C SER A 284 16.21 11.50 -6.73
N ILE A 285 16.03 10.45 -7.53
CA ILE A 285 14.84 10.27 -8.36
C ILE A 285 13.63 9.91 -7.47
N TYR A 286 13.82 8.99 -6.51
CA TYR A 286 12.78 8.64 -5.53
C TYR A 286 12.38 9.82 -4.65
N ASP A 287 13.34 10.65 -4.20
CA ASP A 287 13.02 11.89 -3.48
C ASP A 287 12.05 12.77 -4.29
N GLY A 288 12.30 12.92 -5.60
CA GLY A 288 11.40 13.67 -6.50
C GLY A 288 10.04 13.02 -6.70
N ILE A 289 9.99 11.68 -6.83
CA ILE A 289 8.74 10.91 -6.94
C ILE A 289 7.88 11.09 -5.68
N PHE A 290 8.47 10.94 -4.50
CA PHE A 290 7.74 11.11 -3.24
C PHE A 290 7.22 12.53 -3.07
N VAL A 291 8.06 13.55 -3.30
CA VAL A 291 7.63 14.95 -3.19
C VAL A 291 6.52 15.27 -4.21
N ALA A 292 6.61 14.75 -5.44
CA ALA A 292 5.58 14.91 -6.46
C ALA A 292 4.25 14.24 -6.07
N SER A 293 4.29 13.06 -5.43
CA SER A 293 3.09 12.39 -4.94
C SER A 293 2.39 13.22 -3.84
N SER A 294 3.18 13.80 -2.92
CA SER A 294 2.68 14.69 -1.87
C SER A 294 2.14 16.00 -2.44
N GLU A 295 2.81 16.60 -3.44
CA GLU A 295 2.28 17.77 -4.15
C GLU A 295 0.92 17.48 -4.78
N LEU A 296 0.77 16.32 -5.40
CA LEU A 296 -0.52 15.93 -6.00
C LEU A 296 -1.63 15.88 -4.94
N VAL A 297 -1.34 15.43 -3.72
CA VAL A 297 -2.28 15.48 -2.58
C VAL A 297 -2.65 16.92 -2.24
N THR A 298 -1.71 17.86 -2.22
CA THR A 298 -2.04 19.26 -1.92
C THR A 298 -2.90 19.93 -2.99
N ARG A 299 -2.72 19.52 -4.24
CA ARG A 299 -3.45 20.06 -5.40
C ARG A 299 -4.86 19.49 -5.54
N GLN A 300 -5.09 18.25 -5.08
CA GLN A 300 -6.41 17.60 -5.05
C GLN A 300 -6.44 16.58 -3.91
N PRO A 301 -6.83 16.96 -2.68
CA PRO A 301 -6.86 16.06 -1.54
C PRO A 301 -8.03 15.07 -1.64
N ALA A 302 -7.88 14.06 -2.51
CA ALA A 302 -8.88 13.08 -2.89
C ALA A 302 -8.26 11.68 -3.06
N ILE A 303 -9.11 10.71 -3.41
CA ILE A 303 -8.76 9.29 -3.47
C ILE A 303 -7.62 8.97 -4.47
N VAL A 304 -7.56 9.66 -5.61
CA VAL A 304 -6.53 9.39 -6.63
C VAL A 304 -5.14 9.86 -6.17
N PRO A 305 -4.95 11.11 -5.71
CA PRO A 305 -3.66 11.53 -5.14
C PRO A 305 -3.25 10.75 -3.89
N LEU A 306 -4.21 10.32 -3.06
CA LEU A 306 -3.93 9.41 -1.94
C LEU A 306 -3.25 8.12 -2.44
N HIS A 307 -3.77 7.55 -3.54
CA HIS A 307 -3.18 6.35 -4.13
C HIS A 307 -1.83 6.62 -4.81
N ALA A 308 -1.54 7.83 -5.25
CA ALA A 308 -0.21 8.17 -5.73
C ALA A 308 0.85 7.99 -4.62
N VAL A 309 0.54 8.40 -3.39
CA VAL A 309 1.42 8.20 -2.22
C VAL A 309 1.53 6.72 -1.87
N THR A 310 0.41 6.03 -1.67
CA THR A 310 0.44 4.62 -1.23
C THR A 310 1.02 3.68 -2.28
N THR A 311 0.84 3.97 -3.56
CA THR A 311 1.46 3.21 -4.65
C THR A 311 2.96 3.47 -4.74
N SER A 312 3.41 4.75 -4.60
CA SER A 312 4.84 5.06 -4.60
C SER A 312 5.56 4.37 -3.45
N ASN A 313 4.95 4.31 -2.26
CA ASN A 313 5.45 3.52 -1.13
C ASN A 313 5.58 2.03 -1.49
N ALA A 314 4.53 1.44 -2.03
CA ALA A 314 4.53 0.03 -2.42
C ALA A 314 5.58 -0.27 -3.50
N MET A 315 5.66 0.56 -4.54
CA MET A 315 6.65 0.43 -5.63
C MET A 315 8.08 0.58 -5.13
N HIS A 316 8.31 1.49 -4.18
CA HIS A 316 9.62 1.65 -3.54
C HIS A 316 10.00 0.42 -2.72
N TYR A 317 9.05 -0.16 -1.98
CA TYR A 317 9.28 -1.44 -1.28
C TYR A 317 9.67 -2.54 -2.28
N LEU A 318 8.92 -2.70 -3.38
CA LEU A 318 9.26 -3.70 -4.40
C LEU A 318 10.66 -3.43 -4.98
N TYR A 319 10.97 -2.19 -5.34
CA TYR A 319 12.28 -1.78 -5.83
C TYR A 319 13.43 -2.17 -4.86
N GLN A 320 13.22 -2.05 -3.56
CA GLN A 320 14.22 -2.36 -2.55
C GLN A 320 14.43 -3.86 -2.33
N HIS A 321 13.43 -4.71 -2.63
CA HIS A 321 13.43 -6.11 -2.23
C HIS A 321 13.53 -7.11 -3.40
N VAL A 322 13.23 -6.69 -4.64
CA VAL A 322 13.46 -7.55 -5.83
C VAL A 322 14.96 -7.76 -6.06
N GLN A 323 15.31 -8.94 -6.55
CA GLN A 323 16.70 -9.35 -6.78
C GLN A 323 17.17 -9.11 -8.22
N ASP A 324 16.26 -9.22 -9.19
CA ASP A 324 16.57 -8.95 -10.59
C ASP A 324 16.85 -7.47 -10.82
N ASP A 325 18.07 -7.15 -11.28
CA ASP A 325 18.52 -5.75 -11.44
C ASP A 325 17.77 -5.03 -12.58
N SER A 326 17.38 -5.75 -13.63
CA SER A 326 16.58 -5.20 -14.73
C SER A 326 15.16 -4.89 -14.27
N LEU A 327 14.56 -5.78 -13.48
CA LEU A 327 13.25 -5.56 -12.86
C LEU A 327 13.31 -4.39 -11.88
N ARG A 328 14.34 -4.29 -11.07
CA ARG A 328 14.55 -3.18 -10.14
C ARG A 328 14.64 -1.84 -10.87
N CYS A 329 15.40 -1.77 -11.95
CA CYS A 329 15.50 -0.58 -12.81
C CYS A 329 14.12 -0.25 -13.43
N TRP A 330 13.44 -1.25 -13.98
CA TRP A 330 12.12 -1.10 -14.56
C TRP A 330 11.08 -0.59 -13.56
N LEU A 331 11.08 -1.07 -12.30
CA LEU A 331 10.19 -0.59 -11.24
C LEU A 331 10.36 0.90 -10.95
N LEU A 332 11.58 1.43 -11.01
CA LEU A 332 11.83 2.85 -10.88
C LEU A 332 11.20 3.65 -12.03
N LEU A 333 11.38 3.19 -13.29
CA LEU A 333 10.74 3.79 -14.45
C LEU A 333 9.21 3.74 -14.34
N GLN A 334 8.68 2.59 -13.93
CA GLN A 334 7.23 2.41 -13.73
C GLN A 334 6.66 3.36 -12.68
N ASN A 335 7.36 3.56 -11.56
CA ASN A 335 6.87 4.46 -10.52
C ASN A 335 6.78 5.91 -11.04
N ALA A 336 7.76 6.37 -11.81
CA ALA A 336 7.70 7.68 -12.45
C ALA A 336 6.53 7.78 -13.47
N SER A 337 6.33 6.74 -14.29
CA SER A 337 5.18 6.65 -15.19
C SER A 337 3.85 6.70 -14.45
N PHE A 338 3.76 5.98 -13.34
CA PHE A 338 2.53 5.94 -12.53
C PHE A 338 2.17 7.31 -11.97
N LEU A 339 3.16 8.12 -11.54
CA LEU A 339 2.88 9.48 -11.08
C LEU A 339 2.24 10.35 -12.19
N ALA A 340 2.71 10.23 -13.43
CA ALA A 340 2.08 10.91 -14.56
C ALA A 340 0.66 10.39 -14.81
N HIS A 341 0.43 9.08 -14.74
CA HIS A 341 -0.93 8.50 -14.82
C HIS A 341 -1.83 8.97 -13.67
N PHE A 342 -1.33 9.03 -12.44
CA PHE A 342 -2.10 9.55 -11.30
C PHE A 342 -2.51 11.01 -11.50
N ARG A 343 -1.62 11.85 -12.03
CA ARG A 343 -1.94 13.23 -12.35
C ARG A 343 -3.07 13.31 -13.39
N GLU A 344 -3.00 12.55 -14.48
CA GLU A 344 -4.06 12.53 -15.50
C GLU A 344 -5.37 11.96 -14.96
N ALA A 345 -5.31 10.89 -14.15
CA ALA A 345 -6.48 10.33 -13.50
C ALA A 345 -7.11 11.29 -12.48
N ALA A 346 -6.31 12.11 -11.80
CA ALA A 346 -6.81 13.15 -10.91
C ALA A 346 -7.54 14.24 -11.69
N LYS A 347 -6.97 14.73 -12.81
CA LYS A 347 -7.62 15.69 -13.71
C LYS A 347 -8.96 15.16 -14.25
N ALA A 348 -9.03 13.89 -14.60
CA ALA A 348 -10.25 13.27 -15.12
C ALA A 348 -11.37 13.16 -14.08
N ARG A 349 -11.07 13.28 -12.79
CA ARG A 349 -12.04 13.15 -11.67
C ARG A 349 -12.40 14.48 -11.00
N GLY A 350 -11.89 15.60 -11.46
CA GLY A 350 -12.20 16.92 -10.94
C GLY A 350 -11.05 17.90 -11.11
N ASP A 351 -11.24 19.11 -10.56
CA ASP A 351 -10.26 20.18 -10.71
C ASP A 351 -8.96 19.85 -9.94
N LEU A 352 -7.88 19.77 -10.69
CA LEU A 352 -6.53 19.72 -10.15
C LEU A 352 -6.02 21.15 -9.98
N GLN A 353 -6.00 21.63 -8.72
CA GLN A 353 -5.62 22.99 -8.40
C GLN A 353 -4.20 23.31 -8.90
N GLU A 354 -3.99 24.55 -9.34
CA GLU A 354 -2.64 25.06 -9.57
C GLU A 354 -1.94 25.25 -8.21
N GLY A 355 -0.68 24.83 -8.15
CA GLY A 355 0.11 24.95 -6.94
C GLY A 355 1.42 24.18 -7.03
N ARG A 356 2.41 24.69 -6.32
CA ARG A 356 3.71 24.08 -6.15
C ARG A 356 3.97 23.85 -4.67
N ILE A 357 4.46 22.69 -4.31
CA ILE A 357 4.72 22.34 -2.90
C ILE A 357 5.81 23.25 -2.30
N GLU A 358 6.74 23.75 -3.12
CA GLU A 358 7.80 24.68 -2.69
C GLU A 358 7.23 25.99 -2.15
N ALA A 359 6.01 26.38 -2.53
CA ALA A 359 5.33 27.57 -2.00
C ALA A 359 5.15 27.54 -0.46
N PHE A 360 5.16 26.36 0.15
CA PHE A 360 5.16 26.25 1.61
C PHE A 360 6.46 26.78 2.23
N ARG A 361 7.62 26.66 1.54
CA ARG A 361 8.88 27.26 1.98
C ARG A 361 8.85 28.78 1.84
N ASP A 362 8.30 29.26 0.73
CA ASP A 362 8.18 30.70 0.47
C ASP A 362 7.29 31.37 1.51
N ALA A 363 6.21 30.71 1.94
CA ALA A 363 5.30 31.19 2.97
C ALA A 363 5.95 31.31 4.37
N LEU A 364 7.02 30.55 4.64
CA LEU A 364 7.75 30.63 5.92
C LEU A 364 8.73 31.81 5.99
N ALA A 365 9.05 32.44 4.87
CA ALA A 365 10.00 33.54 4.83
C ALA A 365 9.50 34.73 5.69
N GLY A 366 10.22 35.04 6.76
CA GLY A 366 9.87 36.12 7.69
C GLY A 366 8.87 35.73 8.77
N GLN A 367 8.50 34.49 8.93
CA GLN A 367 7.74 34.01 10.07
C GLN A 367 8.68 33.66 11.23
N ASP A 368 8.50 34.34 12.36
CA ASP A 368 9.23 34.05 13.60
C ASP A 368 8.48 33.07 14.49
N GLY A 369 9.23 32.26 15.25
CA GLY A 369 8.70 31.33 16.24
C GLY A 369 8.47 29.91 15.71
N THR A 370 8.31 28.98 16.65
CA THR A 370 7.99 27.57 16.36
C THR A 370 6.57 27.29 16.75
N PRO A 371 5.67 26.90 15.82
CA PRO A 371 4.30 26.55 16.20
C PRO A 371 4.33 25.34 17.16
N GLY A 372 3.45 25.30 18.15
CA GLY A 372 3.26 24.12 18.97
C GLY A 372 2.66 22.98 18.15
N ILE A 373 3.05 21.75 18.44
CA ILE A 373 2.53 20.54 17.75
C ILE A 373 1.00 20.47 17.81
N ASP A 374 0.38 20.90 18.92
CA ASP A 374 -1.07 20.90 19.08
C ASP A 374 -1.75 21.84 18.08
N SER A 375 -1.13 23.00 17.78
CA SER A 375 -1.70 23.94 16.81
C SER A 375 -1.77 23.37 15.39
N ILE A 376 -0.86 22.45 15.03
CA ILE A 376 -0.90 21.73 13.75
C ILE A 376 -2.18 20.89 13.69
N PHE A 377 -2.39 20.02 14.68
CA PHE A 377 -3.51 19.08 14.70
C PHE A 377 -4.87 19.78 14.91
N GLN A 378 -4.92 20.94 15.55
CA GLN A 378 -6.12 21.78 15.62
C GLN A 378 -6.50 22.36 14.26
N THR A 379 -5.53 22.58 13.39
CA THR A 379 -5.72 23.24 12.09
C THR A 379 -6.03 22.23 10.96
N ILE A 380 -5.56 20.98 11.09
CA ILE A 380 -5.89 19.91 10.12
C ILE A 380 -7.41 19.80 9.98
N ARG A 381 -7.92 19.71 8.76
CA ARG A 381 -9.34 19.72 8.35
C ARG A 381 -10.02 21.09 8.34
N GLU A 382 -9.57 22.07 9.09
CA GLU A 382 -10.13 23.44 9.00
C GLU A 382 -9.46 24.24 7.88
N ASN A 383 -8.13 24.24 7.89
CA ASN A 383 -7.31 24.90 6.88
C ASN A 383 -6.07 24.03 6.57
N ARG A 384 -6.21 23.16 5.58
CA ARG A 384 -5.16 22.21 5.19
C ARG A 384 -3.85 22.89 4.83
N LYS A 385 -3.93 24.06 4.17
CA LYS A 385 -2.74 24.82 3.78
C LYS A 385 -1.99 25.34 5.00
N ASP A 386 -2.69 25.97 5.93
CA ASP A 386 -2.12 26.48 7.18
C ASP A 386 -1.53 25.33 8.03
N ALA A 387 -2.20 24.17 8.08
CA ALA A 387 -1.67 22.98 8.75
C ALA A 387 -0.37 22.49 8.13
N ALA A 388 -0.25 22.49 6.80
CA ALA A 388 0.98 22.09 6.10
C ALA A 388 2.11 23.11 6.33
N GLU A 389 1.82 24.40 6.27
CA GLU A 389 2.78 25.47 6.56
C GLU A 389 3.29 25.37 8.01
N LYS A 390 2.41 25.19 9.00
CA LYS A 390 2.76 24.97 10.40
C LYS A 390 3.59 23.68 10.59
N THR A 391 3.26 22.61 9.87
CA THR A 391 4.03 21.37 9.92
C THR A 391 5.45 21.58 9.43
N LEU A 392 5.60 22.25 8.29
CA LEU A 392 6.93 22.57 7.75
C LEU A 392 7.71 23.48 8.69
N GLN A 393 7.06 24.54 9.22
CA GLN A 393 7.68 25.47 10.18
C GLN A 393 8.13 24.73 11.44
N PHE A 394 7.28 23.86 12.02
CA PHE A 394 7.61 23.07 13.20
C PHE A 394 8.86 22.22 12.97
N LEU A 395 8.92 21.47 11.86
CA LEU A 395 10.03 20.57 11.55
C LEU A 395 11.33 21.34 11.26
N THR A 396 11.25 22.41 10.46
CA THR A 396 12.43 23.22 10.09
C THR A 396 12.98 24.05 11.26
N SER A 397 12.15 24.35 12.25
CA SER A 397 12.57 25.04 13.49
C SER A 397 13.10 24.08 14.56
N GLY A 398 13.33 22.81 14.23
CA GLY A 398 13.89 21.81 15.15
C GLY A 398 12.84 21.06 15.99
N GLY A 399 11.57 21.13 15.64
CA GLY A 399 10.51 20.33 16.25
C GLY A 399 10.73 18.82 16.02
N SER A 400 10.26 18.01 16.97
CA SER A 400 10.44 16.56 16.93
C SER A 400 9.56 15.89 15.88
N ALA A 401 10.15 15.45 14.76
CA ALA A 401 9.46 14.64 13.77
C ALA A 401 8.92 13.33 14.37
N THR A 402 9.63 12.71 15.30
CA THR A 402 9.18 11.49 16.00
C THR A 402 7.89 11.74 16.78
N GLU A 403 7.79 12.88 17.47
CA GLU A 403 6.58 13.24 18.20
C GLU A 403 5.41 13.54 17.26
N LEU A 404 5.66 14.26 16.17
CA LEU A 404 4.66 14.52 15.13
C LEU A 404 4.11 13.22 14.53
N VAL A 405 4.99 12.29 14.16
CA VAL A 405 4.62 10.98 13.61
C VAL A 405 3.82 10.17 14.64
N ARG A 406 4.25 10.12 15.89
CA ARG A 406 3.54 9.42 16.97
C ARG A 406 2.13 9.96 17.13
N LYS A 407 1.98 11.28 17.21
CA LYS A 407 0.67 11.94 17.36
C LYS A 407 -0.23 11.75 16.14
N SER A 408 0.33 11.81 14.94
CA SER A 408 -0.41 11.50 13.70
C SER A 408 -0.99 10.09 13.72
N ARG A 409 -0.21 9.09 14.14
CA ARG A 409 -0.67 7.70 14.27
C ARG A 409 -1.77 7.56 15.32
N GLU A 410 -1.62 8.20 16.47
CA GLU A 410 -2.64 8.20 17.52
C GLU A 410 -4.00 8.69 16.99
N PHE A 411 -4.02 9.78 16.21
CA PHE A 411 -5.25 10.27 15.62
C PHE A 411 -5.84 9.34 14.57
N VAL A 412 -5.04 8.60 13.82
CA VAL A 412 -5.55 7.57 12.92
C VAL A 412 -6.28 6.47 13.71
N PHE A 413 -5.75 6.04 14.86
CA PHE A 413 -6.40 5.01 15.70
C PHE A 413 -7.73 5.49 16.26
N LEU A 414 -7.76 6.72 16.73
CA LEU A 414 -8.92 7.26 17.43
C LEU A 414 -10.02 7.76 16.48
N LYS A 415 -9.64 8.21 15.29
CA LYS A 415 -10.50 8.99 14.40
C LYS A 415 -10.65 8.43 12.99
N GLY A 416 -9.77 7.54 12.56
CA GLY A 416 -9.84 6.89 11.26
C GLY A 416 -11.10 6.03 11.12
N THR A 417 -11.80 6.20 10.00
CA THR A 417 -13.05 5.52 9.69
C THR A 417 -12.95 4.64 8.44
N ASP A 418 -11.92 4.84 7.66
CA ASP A 418 -11.71 4.18 6.37
C ASP A 418 -10.34 3.50 6.30
N SER A 419 -10.24 2.46 5.50
CA SER A 419 -8.98 1.74 5.25
C SER A 419 -7.90 2.64 4.66
N HIS A 420 -8.30 3.69 3.92
CA HIS A 420 -7.37 4.65 3.34
C HIS A 420 -6.68 5.50 4.39
N ASP A 421 -7.34 5.81 5.52
CA ASP A 421 -6.72 6.56 6.61
C ASP A 421 -5.49 5.81 7.15
N TYR A 422 -5.62 4.49 7.37
CA TYR A 422 -4.52 3.64 7.80
C TYR A 422 -3.44 3.47 6.73
N LYS A 423 -3.84 3.14 5.49
CA LYS A 423 -2.89 2.91 4.40
C LYS A 423 -2.09 4.17 4.07
N PHE A 424 -2.76 5.31 3.98
CA PHE A 424 -2.11 6.59 3.66
C PHE A 424 -1.14 7.01 4.77
N SER A 425 -1.60 7.01 6.03
CA SER A 425 -0.76 7.41 7.15
C SER A 425 0.45 6.48 7.31
N SER A 426 0.26 5.15 7.17
CA SER A 426 1.37 4.20 7.19
C SER A 426 2.38 4.48 6.08
N ALA A 427 1.92 4.69 4.84
CA ALA A 427 2.80 4.97 3.70
C ALA A 427 3.58 6.28 3.89
N CYS A 428 2.90 7.39 4.16
CA CYS A 428 3.57 8.69 4.25
C CYS A 428 4.53 8.78 5.45
N LEU A 429 4.22 8.15 6.57
CA LEU A 429 5.08 8.16 7.76
C LEU A 429 6.27 7.18 7.63
N GLU A 430 6.17 6.14 6.79
CA GLU A 430 7.27 5.26 6.42
C GLU A 430 8.20 5.96 5.41
N ASP A 431 7.63 6.52 4.34
CA ASP A 431 8.40 7.20 3.27
C ASP A 431 9.22 8.37 3.80
N TYR A 432 8.70 9.10 4.80
CA TYR A 432 9.43 10.17 5.47
C TYR A 432 10.85 9.75 5.91
N GLN A 433 11.03 8.49 6.34
CA GLN A 433 12.32 7.95 6.77
C GLN A 433 13.26 7.66 5.59
N SER A 434 12.72 7.45 4.39
CA SER A 434 13.46 7.09 3.19
C SER A 434 13.91 8.31 2.38
N ILE A 435 13.26 9.46 2.57
CA ILE A 435 13.51 10.70 1.82
C ILE A 435 14.69 11.47 2.43
N ALA A 436 15.52 12.07 1.56
CA ALA A 436 16.65 12.89 1.98
C ALA A 436 16.21 14.07 2.88
N PRO A 437 17.01 14.45 3.91
CA PRO A 437 16.63 15.44 4.92
C PRO A 437 16.11 16.77 4.36
N GLN A 438 16.66 17.24 3.23
CA GLN A 438 16.24 18.49 2.61
C GLN A 438 14.84 18.46 1.96
N TRP A 439 14.27 17.28 1.74
CA TRP A 439 12.99 17.10 1.07
C TRP A 439 11.91 16.49 1.96
N ARG A 440 12.29 15.68 2.95
CA ARG A 440 11.34 14.90 3.75
C ARG A 440 10.33 15.76 4.52
N ASP A 441 10.77 16.91 5.05
CA ASP A 441 9.90 17.80 5.82
C ASP A 441 8.83 18.44 4.92
N LEU A 442 9.24 18.80 3.69
CA LEU A 442 8.32 19.31 2.66
C LEU A 442 7.31 18.24 2.23
N TYR A 443 7.78 17.01 2.04
CA TYR A 443 6.93 15.86 1.73
C TYR A 443 5.88 15.63 2.83
N LEU A 444 6.29 15.59 4.10
CA LEU A 444 5.39 15.35 5.22
C LEU A 444 4.38 16.50 5.40
N ALA A 445 4.82 17.74 5.19
CA ALA A 445 3.93 18.91 5.20
C ALA A 445 2.79 18.77 4.19
N GLY A 446 3.09 18.38 2.94
CA GLY A 446 2.04 18.13 1.95
C GLY A 446 1.12 16.96 2.33
N CYS A 447 1.65 15.90 2.95
CA CYS A 447 0.85 14.77 3.40
C CYS A 447 -0.14 15.13 4.53
N THR A 448 0.07 16.20 5.30
CA THR A 448 -0.87 16.62 6.35
C THR A 448 -2.26 16.96 5.83
N TYR A 449 -2.41 17.24 4.54
CA TYR A 449 -3.71 17.47 3.90
C TYR A 449 -4.72 16.31 4.07
N LEU A 450 -4.23 15.10 4.28
CA LEU A 450 -5.06 13.89 4.44
C LEU A 450 -4.90 13.21 5.81
N LEU A 451 -4.11 13.78 6.72
CA LEU A 451 -4.03 13.28 8.09
C LEU A 451 -5.24 13.73 8.93
N HIS A 452 -5.41 13.09 10.09
CA HIS A 452 -6.47 13.42 11.04
C HIS A 452 -6.03 14.50 12.04
N GLY A 453 -6.99 15.34 12.44
CA GLY A 453 -6.80 16.40 13.44
C GLY A 453 -7.57 16.14 14.74
N ASP A 454 -7.31 16.94 15.77
CA ASP A 454 -7.88 16.75 17.11
C ASP A 454 -9.39 17.06 17.18
N ARG A 455 -9.89 17.94 16.32
CA ARG A 455 -11.32 18.35 16.26
C ARG A 455 -12.25 17.27 15.69
N GLU A 456 -11.72 16.25 15.05
CA GLU A 456 -12.50 15.11 14.58
C GLU A 456 -12.94 14.26 15.79
N LYS A 457 -14.13 13.69 15.72
CA LYS A 457 -14.68 12.88 16.81
C LYS A 457 -13.98 11.53 16.89
N THR A 458 -13.68 11.09 18.10
CA THR A 458 -13.26 9.70 18.35
C THR A 458 -14.35 8.75 17.87
N THR A 459 -13.95 7.70 17.12
CA THR A 459 -14.88 6.73 16.56
C THR A 459 -15.62 5.94 17.65
N PRO A 460 -16.85 5.48 17.41
CA PRO A 460 -17.55 4.62 18.36
C PRO A 460 -16.78 3.35 18.71
N LEU A 461 -16.12 2.74 17.71
CA LEU A 461 -15.30 1.55 17.91
C LEU A 461 -14.10 1.83 18.83
N ALA A 462 -13.37 2.93 18.61
CA ALA A 462 -12.24 3.28 19.46
C ALA A 462 -12.67 3.50 20.91
N ARG A 463 -13.80 4.20 21.14
CA ARG A 463 -14.36 4.37 22.49
C ARG A 463 -14.69 3.04 23.15
N ARG A 464 -15.40 2.13 22.43
CA ARG A 464 -15.77 0.80 22.93
C ARG A 464 -14.54 -0.03 23.32
N VAL A 465 -13.50 -0.03 22.48
CA VAL A 465 -12.26 -0.77 22.78
C VAL A 465 -11.55 -0.20 23.99
N MET A 466 -11.47 1.14 24.13
CA MET A 466 -10.87 1.78 25.31
C MET A 466 -11.63 1.46 26.60
N GLU A 467 -12.98 1.46 26.58
CA GLU A 467 -13.81 1.07 27.69
C GLU A 467 -13.57 -0.39 28.11
N LEU A 468 -13.50 -1.32 27.15
CA LEU A 468 -13.22 -2.74 27.40
C LEU A 468 -11.80 -2.98 27.93
N SER A 469 -10.84 -2.15 27.53
CA SER A 469 -9.45 -2.23 27.99
C SER A 469 -9.27 -1.67 29.40
N SER A 470 -10.07 -0.67 29.81
CA SER A 470 -9.99 -0.07 31.17
C SER A 470 -10.76 -0.88 32.22
N SER A 471 -11.64 -1.79 31.82
CA SER A 471 -12.41 -2.66 32.70
C SER A 471 -11.68 -3.98 33.03
N SER A 472 -10.45 -4.11 32.64
CA SER A 472 -9.55 -5.26 32.81
C SER A 472 -8.39 -4.92 33.71
#